data_a467f9e806775774f6405bbfde88f804
#
_entry.id   a467f9e806775774f6405bbfde88f804
#
_cell.length_a   1.000
_cell.length_b   1.000
_cell.length_c   1.000
_cell.angle_alpha   90.00
_cell.angle_beta   90.00
_cell.angle_gamma   90.00
#
_symmetry.space_group_name_H-M   'P 1'
#
loop_
_entity.id
_entity.type
_entity.pdbx_description
1 polymer ?
#
loop_
_entity_poly.entity_id
_entity_poly.type
_entity_poly.pdbx_seq_one_letter_code
_entity_poly.pdbx_strand_id
1 'polypeptide(L)'
;VLNIRKREINELMENYLNPLMEIKNFNLGIGIGDDRYEIQKDIYENNIEEVIKKIIANKNYVENNVNLVIGGSSQKLNALALKYGLGTNQWEGDIINLLKKIEVHSKAKSKELNVSYCTKDLSFDGKTISQDNFEIIYVLSEKKSFNKQIDEIEKQCLN
;
A
#
# COMPACT_ATOMS: atom_id res chain seq x y z
N VAL A 1 4.99 5.66 -2.51
CA VAL A 1 3.76 5.94 -1.75
C VAL A 1 3.57 7.44 -1.66
N LEU A 2 2.41 7.92 -2.07
CA LEU A 2 2.06 9.32 -2.02
C LEU A 2 1.17 9.60 -0.80
N ASN A 3 1.61 10.55 0.04
CA ASN A 3 0.80 11.04 1.14
C ASN A 3 -0.15 12.13 0.63
N ILE A 4 -1.45 11.88 0.75
CA ILE A 4 -2.48 12.84 0.31
C ILE A 4 -2.80 13.91 1.36
N ARG A 5 -2.17 13.82 2.52
CA ARG A 5 -2.36 14.76 3.63
C ARG A 5 -1.93 16.18 3.23
N LYS A 6 -2.70 17.18 3.64
CA LYS A 6 -2.42 18.61 3.39
C LYS A 6 -2.36 19.03 1.91
N ARG A 7 -2.95 18.24 1.02
CA ARG A 7 -2.98 18.60 -0.40
C ARG A 7 -4.41 18.81 -0.86
N GLU A 8 -4.64 19.87 -1.59
CA GLU A 8 -5.90 20.06 -2.30
C GLU A 8 -6.00 19.00 -3.40
N ILE A 9 -7.21 18.45 -3.62
CA ILE A 9 -7.38 17.26 -4.48
C ILE A 9 -7.01 17.54 -5.94
N ASN A 10 -7.37 18.71 -6.48
CA ASN A 10 -7.06 19.03 -7.87
C ASN A 10 -5.55 19.24 -8.05
N GLU A 11 -4.91 19.95 -7.11
CA GLU A 11 -3.45 20.08 -7.09
C GLU A 11 -2.76 18.72 -7.01
N LEU A 12 -3.28 17.82 -6.16
CA LEU A 12 -2.76 16.46 -6.02
C LEU A 12 -2.87 15.68 -7.34
N MET A 13 -4.02 15.79 -8.01
CA MET A 13 -4.24 15.12 -9.29
C MET A 13 -3.33 15.68 -10.39
N GLU A 14 -3.28 16.99 -10.56
CA GLU A 14 -2.56 17.63 -11.66
C GLU A 14 -1.04 17.51 -11.53
N ASN A 15 -0.50 17.79 -10.34
CA ASN A 15 0.94 17.91 -10.16
C ASN A 15 1.63 16.59 -9.80
N TYR A 16 0.88 15.58 -9.35
CA TYR A 16 1.47 14.33 -8.87
C TYR A 16 0.85 13.08 -9.47
N LEU A 17 -0.48 12.91 -9.39
CA LEU A 17 -1.10 11.64 -9.75
C LEU A 17 -1.21 11.43 -11.27
N ASN A 18 -1.63 12.45 -12.01
CA ASN A 18 -1.73 12.33 -13.47
C ASN A 18 -0.38 12.00 -14.12
N PRO A 19 0.73 12.68 -13.80
CA PRO A 19 2.04 12.32 -14.33
C PRO A 19 2.48 10.89 -13.98
N LEU A 20 2.19 10.41 -12.76
CA LEU A 20 2.52 9.05 -12.36
C LEU A 20 1.68 7.99 -13.10
N MET A 21 0.42 8.30 -13.42
CA MET A 21 -0.44 7.38 -14.18
C MET A 21 -0.07 7.29 -15.67
N GLU A 22 0.80 8.13 -16.18
CA GLU A 22 1.37 7.98 -17.53
C GLU A 22 2.42 6.85 -17.61
N ILE A 23 2.94 6.41 -16.47
CA ILE A 23 3.91 5.32 -16.38
C ILE A 23 3.19 3.98 -16.49
N LYS A 24 3.60 3.13 -17.43
CA LYS A 24 3.02 1.79 -17.62
C LYS A 24 3.44 0.81 -16.53
N ASN A 25 2.52 -0.08 -16.15
CA ASN A 25 2.73 -1.13 -15.15
C ASN A 25 3.26 -0.57 -13.82
N PHE A 26 2.67 0.52 -13.35
CA PHE A 26 3.13 1.25 -12.19
C PHE A 26 2.32 0.91 -10.93
N ASN A 27 3.01 0.63 -9.82
CA ASN A 27 2.38 0.44 -8.51
C ASN A 27 2.26 1.79 -7.80
N LEU A 28 1.06 2.34 -7.74
CA LEU A 28 0.74 3.62 -7.10
C LEU A 28 0.25 3.39 -5.67
N GLY A 29 1.09 3.67 -4.69
CA GLY A 29 0.68 3.65 -3.29
C GLY A 29 0.13 5.01 -2.84
N ILE A 30 -1.07 5.05 -2.28
CA ILE A 30 -1.62 6.25 -1.62
C ILE A 30 -1.90 5.97 -0.15
N GLY A 31 -1.73 6.98 0.68
CA GLY A 31 -1.98 6.88 2.12
C GLY A 31 -2.31 8.23 2.75
N ILE A 32 -2.92 8.19 3.92
CA ILE A 32 -3.26 9.40 4.69
C ILE A 32 -2.09 9.97 5.48
N GLY A 33 -0.94 9.28 5.50
CA GLY A 33 0.26 9.68 6.25
C GLY A 33 0.18 9.37 7.74
N ASP A 34 1.10 9.96 8.48
CA ASP A 34 1.31 9.72 9.91
C ASP A 34 0.45 10.66 10.76
N ASP A 35 -0.11 10.15 11.86
CA ASP A 35 -0.95 10.89 12.83
C ASP A 35 -0.20 12.03 13.56
N ARG A 36 1.12 12.05 13.48
CA ARG A 36 1.96 13.10 14.08
C ARG A 36 1.77 14.49 13.48
N TYR A 37 1.04 14.59 12.39
CA TYR A 37 0.78 15.86 11.72
C TYR A 37 -0.69 16.26 11.91
N GLU A 38 -1.04 16.77 13.04
CA GLU A 38 -2.28 17.46 13.47
C GLU A 38 -3.37 17.68 12.41
N ILE A 39 -4.09 16.65 11.97
CA ILE A 39 -5.24 16.82 11.11
C ILE A 39 -6.26 15.74 11.38
N GLN A 40 -7.54 16.12 11.45
CA GLN A 40 -8.64 15.23 11.77
C GLN A 40 -8.72 14.07 10.78
N LYS A 41 -8.62 12.84 11.26
CA LYS A 41 -8.65 11.61 10.45
C LYS A 41 -9.85 11.54 9.51
N ASP A 42 -11.00 12.01 9.97
CA ASP A 42 -12.25 11.91 9.22
C ASP A 42 -12.27 12.72 7.92
N ILE A 43 -11.61 13.89 7.90
CA ILE A 43 -11.51 14.72 6.69
C ILE A 43 -10.67 14.01 5.63
N TYR A 44 -9.56 13.35 6.04
CA TYR A 44 -8.67 12.67 5.09
C TYR A 44 -9.24 11.39 4.55
N GLU A 45 -9.90 10.60 5.37
CA GLU A 45 -10.51 9.37 4.91
C GLU A 45 -11.60 9.65 3.87
N ASN A 46 -12.36 10.74 4.03
CA ASN A 46 -13.31 11.20 3.02
C ASN A 46 -12.61 11.68 1.75
N ASN A 47 -11.50 12.43 1.89
CA ASN A 47 -10.71 12.88 0.76
C ASN A 47 -10.02 11.73 0.02
N ILE A 48 -9.58 10.68 0.72
CA ILE A 48 -8.95 9.53 0.07
C ILE A 48 -9.95 8.79 -0.84
N GLU A 49 -11.20 8.66 -0.47
CA GLU A 49 -12.22 8.06 -1.32
C GLU A 49 -12.46 8.88 -2.60
N GLU A 50 -12.46 10.20 -2.50
CA GLU A 50 -12.57 11.08 -3.66
C GLU A 50 -11.35 10.95 -4.58
N VAL A 51 -10.15 10.89 -4.02
CA VAL A 51 -8.91 10.65 -4.77
C VAL A 51 -8.98 9.30 -5.49
N ILE A 52 -9.39 8.23 -4.81
CA ILE A 52 -9.58 6.90 -5.41
C ILE A 52 -10.52 6.97 -6.62
N LYS A 53 -11.67 7.63 -6.47
CA LYS A 53 -12.66 7.77 -7.57
C LYS A 53 -12.06 8.51 -8.77
N LYS A 54 -11.30 9.60 -8.53
CA LYS A 54 -10.64 10.37 -9.59
C LYS A 54 -9.55 9.54 -10.29
N ILE A 55 -8.76 8.75 -9.56
CA ILE A 55 -7.74 7.86 -10.13
C ILE A 55 -8.40 6.81 -11.02
N ILE A 56 -9.41 6.10 -10.51
CA ILE A 56 -10.09 5.02 -11.25
C ILE A 56 -10.80 5.55 -12.50
N ALA A 57 -11.34 6.76 -12.43
CA ALA A 57 -11.99 7.41 -13.58
C ALA A 57 -11.00 7.93 -14.64
N ASN A 58 -9.71 8.01 -14.34
CA ASN A 58 -8.69 8.44 -15.28
C ASN A 58 -8.41 7.32 -16.30
N LYS A 59 -8.47 7.64 -17.61
CA LYS A 59 -8.21 6.66 -18.68
C LYS A 59 -6.84 5.96 -18.55
N ASN A 60 -5.82 6.71 -18.16
CA ASN A 60 -4.46 6.19 -18.01
C ASN A 60 -4.37 5.11 -16.91
N TYR A 61 -5.27 5.11 -15.92
CA TYR A 61 -5.33 4.08 -14.88
C TYR A 61 -5.49 2.67 -15.47
N VAL A 62 -6.38 2.53 -16.45
CA VAL A 62 -6.65 1.24 -17.13
C VAL A 62 -5.66 1.02 -18.27
N GLU A 63 -5.45 2.02 -19.14
CA GLU A 63 -4.61 1.91 -20.35
C GLU A 63 -3.15 1.60 -20.02
N ASN A 64 -2.63 2.11 -18.90
CA ASN A 64 -1.26 1.92 -18.47
C ASN A 64 -1.09 0.84 -17.39
N ASN A 65 -2.16 0.08 -17.09
CA ASN A 65 -2.12 -0.98 -16.07
C ASN A 65 -1.54 -0.49 -14.72
N VAL A 66 -2.10 0.61 -14.21
CA VAL A 66 -1.70 1.15 -12.90
C VAL A 66 -2.32 0.31 -11.80
N ASN A 67 -1.50 -0.23 -10.91
CA ASN A 67 -1.97 -0.96 -9.74
C ASN A 67 -2.05 0.00 -8.54
N LEU A 68 -3.26 0.27 -8.04
CA LEU A 68 -3.50 1.17 -6.91
C LEU A 68 -3.50 0.40 -5.59
N VAL A 69 -2.68 0.83 -4.65
CA VAL A 69 -2.52 0.24 -3.32
C VAL A 69 -2.82 1.29 -2.25
N ILE A 70 -3.71 0.94 -1.31
CA ILE A 70 -4.05 1.82 -0.18
C ILE A 70 -3.18 1.47 1.04
N GLY A 71 -2.39 2.44 1.49
CA GLY A 71 -1.58 2.31 2.70
C GLY A 71 -2.35 2.68 3.96
N GLY A 72 -2.20 1.86 5.00
CA GLY A 72 -2.73 2.11 6.32
C GLY A 72 -3.33 0.88 7.00
N SER A 73 -3.52 1.00 8.32
CA SER A 73 -4.03 -0.10 9.16
C SER A 73 -5.48 0.09 9.60
N SER A 74 -6.12 1.23 9.30
CA SER A 74 -7.50 1.48 9.76
C SER A 74 -8.52 0.59 9.05
N GLN A 75 -9.53 0.15 9.78
CA GLN A 75 -10.64 -0.65 9.22
C GLN A 75 -11.33 0.07 8.05
N LYS A 76 -11.45 1.40 8.12
CA LYS A 76 -12.10 2.22 7.09
C LYS A 76 -11.31 2.21 5.78
N LEU A 77 -9.98 2.30 5.84
CA LEU A 77 -9.11 2.20 4.65
C LEU A 77 -9.16 0.80 4.04
N ASN A 78 -9.19 -0.24 4.88
CA ASN A 78 -9.35 -1.61 4.40
C ASN A 78 -10.72 -1.81 3.72
N ALA A 79 -11.79 -1.26 4.27
CA ALA A 79 -13.12 -1.31 3.65
C ALA A 79 -13.15 -0.58 2.29
N LEU A 80 -12.45 0.54 2.16
CA LEU A 80 -12.31 1.25 0.90
C LEU A 80 -11.52 0.42 -0.12
N ALA A 81 -10.41 -0.21 0.28
CA ALA A 81 -9.64 -1.08 -0.60
C ALA A 81 -10.52 -2.22 -1.15
N LEU A 82 -11.27 -2.90 -0.29
CA LEU A 82 -12.22 -3.96 -0.69
C LEU A 82 -13.34 -3.43 -1.59
N LYS A 83 -13.93 -2.28 -1.24
CA LYS A 83 -15.02 -1.66 -2.01
C LYS A 83 -14.64 -1.39 -3.46
N TYR A 84 -13.39 -0.96 -3.68
CA TYR A 84 -12.90 -0.59 -5.01
C TYR A 84 -12.02 -1.67 -5.67
N GLY A 85 -11.85 -2.83 -5.04
CA GLY A 85 -11.02 -3.92 -5.58
C GLY A 85 -9.54 -3.53 -5.69
N LEU A 86 -8.99 -2.88 -4.67
CA LEU A 86 -7.63 -2.34 -4.64
C LEU A 86 -6.72 -3.14 -3.71
N GLY A 87 -5.42 -3.11 -3.98
CA GLY A 87 -4.42 -3.63 -3.05
C GLY A 87 -4.37 -2.85 -1.74
N THR A 88 -3.82 -3.46 -0.70
CA THR A 88 -3.59 -2.79 0.60
C THR A 88 -2.18 -3.02 1.10
N ASN A 89 -1.62 -2.02 1.77
CA ASN A 89 -0.30 -2.08 2.39
C ASN A 89 -0.39 -1.79 3.87
N GLN A 90 0.38 -2.53 4.67
CA GLN A 90 0.61 -2.25 6.08
C GLN A 90 2.08 -1.97 6.32
N TRP A 91 2.38 -0.84 6.96
CA TRP A 91 3.71 -0.48 7.41
C TRP A 91 3.90 -0.93 8.84
N GLU A 92 4.74 -1.94 9.07
CA GLU A 92 5.01 -2.51 10.40
C GLU A 92 3.74 -2.79 11.24
N GLY A 93 3.89 -2.98 12.54
CA GLY A 93 2.78 -3.12 13.48
C GLY A 93 2.35 -4.55 13.71
N ASP A 94 1.14 -4.71 14.24
CA ASP A 94 0.64 -5.97 14.76
C ASP A 94 0.38 -7.01 13.66
N ILE A 95 1.05 -8.15 13.76
CA ILE A 95 0.89 -9.30 12.86
C ILE A 95 -0.54 -9.87 12.90
N ILE A 96 -1.22 -9.82 14.03
CA ILE A 96 -2.61 -10.29 14.14
C ILE A 96 -3.52 -9.45 13.24
N ASN A 97 -3.32 -8.14 13.22
CA ASN A 97 -4.06 -7.24 12.31
C ASN A 97 -3.72 -7.50 10.85
N LEU A 98 -2.47 -7.80 10.54
CA LEU A 98 -2.04 -8.20 9.20
C LEU A 98 -2.75 -9.48 8.76
N LEU A 99 -2.75 -10.54 9.59
CA LEU A 99 -3.42 -11.81 9.28
C LEU A 99 -4.92 -11.64 9.05
N LYS A 100 -5.60 -10.86 9.88
CA LYS A 100 -7.01 -10.53 9.69
C LYS A 100 -7.27 -9.80 8.37
N LYS A 101 -6.40 -8.88 8.00
CA LYS A 101 -6.47 -8.15 6.73
C LYS A 101 -6.32 -9.11 5.54
N ILE A 102 -5.34 -10.00 5.59
CA ILE A 102 -5.09 -11.02 4.57
C ILE A 102 -6.32 -11.92 4.44
N GLU A 103 -6.86 -12.45 5.54
CA GLU A 103 -8.05 -13.29 5.55
C GLU A 103 -9.27 -12.62 4.91
N VAL A 104 -9.51 -11.34 5.21
CA VAL A 104 -10.62 -10.59 4.64
C VAL A 104 -10.43 -10.37 3.14
N HIS A 105 -9.21 -10.03 2.70
CA HIS A 105 -8.91 -9.82 1.29
C HIS A 105 -8.96 -11.12 0.48
N SER A 106 -8.54 -12.25 1.04
CA SER A 106 -8.60 -13.56 0.37
C SER A 106 -10.03 -14.05 0.13
N LYS A 107 -10.97 -13.65 0.99
CA LYS A 107 -12.40 -13.98 0.83
C LYS A 107 -13.12 -13.07 -0.18
N ALA A 108 -12.52 -11.96 -0.57
CA ALA A 108 -13.08 -11.08 -1.58
C ALA A 108 -13.03 -11.75 -2.95
N LYS A 109 -14.20 -12.04 -3.54
CA LYS A 109 -14.34 -12.76 -4.82
C LYS A 109 -13.85 -12.00 -6.05
N SER A 110 -13.33 -10.80 -5.92
CA SER A 110 -12.89 -9.96 -7.01
C SER A 110 -11.38 -9.88 -7.06
N LYS A 111 -10.78 -10.32 -8.17
CA LYS A 111 -9.34 -10.17 -8.53
C LYS A 111 -8.34 -10.41 -7.40
N GLU A 112 -7.20 -10.90 -7.73
CA GLU A 112 -6.01 -11.01 -6.88
C GLU A 112 -5.69 -9.67 -6.20
N LEU A 113 -6.30 -9.46 -5.02
CA LEU A 113 -6.06 -8.27 -4.22
C LEU A 113 -4.76 -8.47 -3.47
N ASN A 114 -3.72 -7.75 -3.87
CA ASN A 114 -2.43 -7.83 -3.22
C ASN A 114 -2.46 -7.22 -1.81
N VAL A 115 -2.00 -7.97 -0.83
CA VAL A 115 -1.70 -7.47 0.50
C VAL A 115 -0.19 -7.39 0.66
N SER A 116 0.35 -6.21 0.93
CA SER A 116 1.77 -6.04 1.17
C SER A 116 2.06 -5.59 2.60
N TYR A 117 3.19 -6.03 3.12
CA TYR A 117 3.69 -5.67 4.44
C TYR A 117 5.08 -5.07 4.33
N CYS A 118 5.21 -3.80 4.72
CA CYS A 118 6.49 -3.12 4.78
C CYS A 118 7.11 -3.27 6.15
N THR A 119 8.34 -3.76 6.22
CA THR A 119 9.06 -3.95 7.49
C THR A 119 10.53 -3.53 7.38
N LYS A 120 11.09 -3.07 8.51
CA LYS A 120 12.54 -2.91 8.71
C LYS A 120 13.17 -4.14 9.34
N ASP A 121 12.35 -5.07 9.83
CA ASP A 121 12.82 -6.34 10.37
C ASP A 121 13.18 -7.28 9.21
N LEU A 122 14.46 -7.39 8.93
CA LEU A 122 14.99 -8.23 7.86
C LEU A 122 14.90 -9.73 8.21
N SER A 123 14.56 -10.07 9.44
CA SER A 123 14.33 -11.47 9.86
C SER A 123 12.90 -11.96 9.68
N PHE A 124 11.97 -11.05 9.35
CA PHE A 124 10.58 -11.41 9.10
C PHE A 124 10.48 -12.17 7.76
N ASP A 125 10.16 -13.44 7.80
CA ASP A 125 10.14 -14.34 6.63
C ASP A 125 8.75 -14.59 6.02
N GLY A 126 7.70 -14.20 6.74
CA GLY A 126 6.31 -14.39 6.28
C GLY A 126 5.88 -15.87 6.11
N LYS A 127 6.70 -16.87 6.48
CA LYS A 127 6.42 -18.31 6.29
C LYS A 127 5.10 -18.77 6.93
N THR A 128 4.63 -18.07 7.95
CA THR A 128 3.33 -18.35 8.58
C THR A 128 2.16 -17.84 7.74
N ILE A 129 2.44 -17.08 6.67
CA ILE A 129 1.45 -16.45 5.81
C ILE A 129 1.42 -17.22 4.48
N SER A 130 0.61 -18.27 4.41
CA SER A 130 0.44 -19.08 3.19
C SER A 130 -0.65 -18.44 2.31
N GLN A 131 -0.27 -17.43 1.50
CA GLN A 131 -1.18 -16.84 0.51
C GLN A 131 -0.44 -16.34 -0.72
N ASP A 132 -0.98 -16.66 -1.90
CA ASP A 132 -0.38 -16.38 -3.20
C ASP A 132 -0.25 -14.87 -3.52
N ASN A 133 -1.02 -14.01 -2.84
CA ASN A 133 -1.09 -12.56 -3.09
C ASN A 133 -0.54 -11.72 -1.93
N PHE A 134 0.40 -12.26 -1.19
CA PHE A 134 1.07 -11.56 -0.10
C PHE A 134 2.51 -11.21 -0.47
N GLU A 135 2.88 -9.94 -0.29
CA GLU A 135 4.21 -9.42 -0.57
C GLU A 135 4.87 -8.86 0.69
N ILE A 136 6.14 -9.17 0.90
CA ILE A 136 6.96 -8.53 1.91
C ILE A 136 7.85 -7.49 1.25
N ILE A 137 7.81 -6.25 1.74
CA ILE A 137 8.64 -5.14 1.27
C ILE A 137 9.63 -4.78 2.40
N TYR A 138 10.88 -5.18 2.22
CA TYR A 138 11.93 -4.85 3.18
C TYR A 138 12.45 -3.43 2.97
N VAL A 139 12.51 -2.66 4.06
CA VAL A 139 13.02 -1.28 4.06
C VAL A 139 14.44 -1.29 4.61
N LEU A 140 15.39 -1.13 3.71
CA LEU A 140 16.81 -1.14 4.04
C LEU A 140 17.24 0.14 4.75
N SER A 141 18.16 0.01 5.69
CA SER A 141 18.74 1.14 6.42
C SER A 141 19.92 1.72 5.66
N GLU A 142 19.93 3.02 5.41
CA GLU A 142 21.08 3.74 4.83
C GLU A 142 22.34 3.67 5.72
N LYS A 143 22.16 3.41 7.02
CA LYS A 143 23.27 3.32 8.01
C LYS A 143 23.97 1.98 8.01
N LYS A 144 23.46 0.97 7.29
CA LYS A 144 24.02 -0.37 7.21
C LYS A 144 24.54 -0.67 5.81
N SER A 145 25.51 -1.58 5.70
CA SER A 145 25.98 -2.06 4.39
C SER A 145 24.82 -2.69 3.61
N PHE A 146 24.59 -2.25 2.38
CA PHE A 146 23.56 -2.77 1.48
C PHE A 146 23.70 -4.29 1.30
N ASN A 147 24.90 -4.76 0.94
CA ASN A 147 25.14 -6.19 0.70
C ASN A 147 24.83 -7.05 1.93
N LYS A 148 25.23 -6.61 3.12
CA LYS A 148 24.93 -7.36 4.36
C LYS A 148 23.43 -7.48 4.63
N GLN A 149 22.65 -6.46 4.29
CA GLN A 149 21.19 -6.50 4.44
C GLN A 149 20.55 -7.44 3.41
N ILE A 150 21.05 -7.45 2.18
CA ILE A 150 20.60 -8.40 1.14
C ILE A 150 20.93 -9.83 1.56
N ASP A 151 22.16 -10.12 2.01
CA ASP A 151 22.56 -11.45 2.49
C ASP A 151 21.66 -11.94 3.65
N GLU A 152 21.21 -11.02 4.52
CA GLU A 152 20.31 -11.32 5.64
C GLU A 152 18.92 -11.74 5.14
N ILE A 153 18.38 -11.02 4.15
CA ILE A 153 17.09 -11.34 3.53
C ILE A 153 17.16 -12.66 2.76
N GLU A 154 18.19 -12.87 1.94
CA GLU A 154 18.37 -14.08 1.15
C GLU A 154 18.43 -15.35 2.01
N LYS A 155 19.06 -15.28 3.18
CA LYS A 155 19.09 -16.40 4.15
C LYS A 155 17.69 -16.78 4.63
N GLN A 156 16.75 -15.84 4.71
CA GLN A 156 15.36 -16.14 5.08
C GLN A 156 14.60 -16.82 3.94
N CYS A 157 14.90 -16.47 2.69
CA CYS A 157 14.22 -17.02 1.53
C CYS A 157 14.66 -18.46 1.18
N LEU A 158 15.89 -18.84 1.59
CA LEU A 158 16.50 -20.15 1.24
C LEU A 158 16.25 -21.27 2.27
N ASN A 159 15.72 -20.94 3.45
CA ASN A 159 15.37 -21.88 4.52
C ASN A 159 13.86 -22.08 4.61
#